data_5fc5c676add048e730186d0510e5dc72
#
_entry.id   5fc5c676add048e730186d0510e5dc72
#
_cell.length_a   1.000
_cell.length_b   1.000
_cell.length_c   1.000
_cell.angle_alpha   90.00
_cell.angle_beta   90.00
_cell.angle_gamma   90.00
#
_symmetry.space_group_name_H-M   'P 1'
#
loop_
_entity.id
_entity.type
_entity.pdbx_description
1 polymer ?
#
loop_
_entity_poly.entity_id
_entity_poly.type
_entity_poly.pdbx_seq_one_letter_code
_entity_poly.pdbx_strand_id
1 'polypeptide(L)'
;MMRSKEYAYFDDGYATGFRKNYTGGRYSFIALLPNEDVSLADYVKTLANTAPEKVVKMLTSPQSTSVQATMPKFGYDFELRLNDILIALGLSDAFNASKANLSKLGKCSDGSNLYISEVLHKTHIEVDERGTKAGAVTSVAVNAEASMYPEEIKEVTLDRPFVYIIFDNETSTPIFIGSVTDIQK
;
A
#
# COMPACT_ATOMS: atom_id res chain seq x y z
N MET A 1 6.06 4.47 18.95
CA MET A 1 6.30 3.24 18.16
C MET A 1 5.43 2.12 18.70
N MET A 2 4.63 1.51 17.84
CA MET A 2 3.80 0.34 18.15
C MET A 2 4.61 -0.92 17.86
N ARG A 3 4.46 -1.96 18.71
CA ARG A 3 5.16 -3.24 18.54
C ARG A 3 4.17 -4.37 18.41
N SER A 4 4.44 -5.31 17.51
CA SER A 4 3.65 -6.54 17.36
C SER A 4 4.52 -7.68 16.86
N LYS A 5 4.07 -8.93 17.11
CA LYS A 5 4.68 -10.13 16.53
C LYS A 5 3.82 -10.55 15.33
N GLU A 6 4.43 -10.62 14.18
CA GLU A 6 3.81 -11.03 12.92
C GLU A 6 4.48 -12.31 12.41
N TYR A 7 3.88 -12.97 11.40
CA TYR A 7 4.35 -14.27 10.91
C TYR A 7 4.55 -14.30 9.39
N ALA A 8 4.59 -13.13 8.77
CA ALA A 8 4.78 -12.98 7.34
C ALA A 8 5.86 -11.95 7.08
N TYR A 9 7.03 -12.41 6.68
CA TYR A 9 8.22 -11.62 6.40
C TYR A 9 8.42 -11.46 4.90
N PHE A 10 8.81 -10.30 4.47
CA PHE A 10 9.23 -10.00 3.09
C PHE A 10 10.70 -9.63 3.05
N ASP A 11 11.36 -10.12 2.00
CA ASP A 11 12.73 -9.73 1.64
C ASP A 11 12.86 -9.91 0.12
N ASP A 12 13.02 -8.80 -0.59
CA ASP A 12 13.18 -8.76 -2.04
C ASP A 12 14.61 -8.40 -2.46
N GLY A 13 15.54 -8.33 -1.49
CA GLY A 13 16.94 -7.95 -1.66
C GLY A 13 17.17 -6.44 -1.63
N TYR A 14 16.13 -5.60 -1.82
CA TYR A 14 16.19 -4.13 -1.75
C TYR A 14 15.47 -3.58 -0.54
N ALA A 15 14.51 -4.31 -0.02
CA ALA A 15 13.72 -3.95 1.15
C ALA A 15 13.38 -5.19 1.97
N THR A 16 13.20 -4.99 3.27
CA THR A 16 12.60 -5.96 4.17
C THR A 16 11.21 -5.48 4.59
N GLY A 17 10.35 -6.41 5.05
CA GLY A 17 9.01 -6.01 5.41
C GLY A 17 8.23 -7.06 6.17
N PHE A 18 6.99 -6.69 6.52
CA PHE A 18 6.07 -7.61 7.18
C PHE A 18 4.63 -7.38 6.70
N ARG A 19 3.81 -8.41 6.92
CA ARG A 19 2.35 -8.31 6.77
C ARG A 19 1.69 -8.42 8.13
N LYS A 20 0.76 -7.51 8.38
CA LYS A 20 -0.13 -7.51 9.52
C LYS A 20 -1.57 -7.66 9.02
N ASN A 21 -2.23 -8.76 9.37
CA ASN A 21 -3.62 -8.97 8.98
C ASN A 21 -4.56 -8.13 9.84
N TYR A 22 -5.59 -7.55 9.21
CA TYR A 22 -6.73 -6.99 9.92
C TYR A 22 -7.67 -8.07 10.42
N THR A 23 -8.58 -7.70 11.32
CA THR A 23 -9.61 -8.60 11.82
C THR A 23 -10.41 -9.20 10.66
N GLY A 24 -10.64 -10.50 10.70
CA GLY A 24 -11.31 -11.23 9.62
C GLY A 24 -10.40 -11.71 8.49
N GLY A 25 -9.12 -11.28 8.47
CA GLY A 25 -8.09 -11.82 7.55
C GLY A 25 -8.24 -11.45 6.08
N ARG A 26 -9.33 -10.82 5.66
CA ARG A 26 -9.53 -10.40 4.27
C ARG A 26 -8.54 -9.32 3.86
N TYR A 27 -8.34 -8.33 4.71
CA TYR A 27 -7.41 -7.25 4.43
C TYR A 27 -6.14 -7.36 5.26
N SER A 28 -5.07 -6.84 4.74
CA SER A 28 -3.80 -6.76 5.46
C SER A 28 -3.09 -5.43 5.20
N PHE A 29 -2.33 -5.00 6.20
CA PHE A 29 -1.34 -3.95 6.09
C PHE A 29 0.00 -4.59 5.78
N ILE A 30 0.66 -4.18 4.73
CA ILE A 30 2.02 -4.60 4.36
C ILE A 30 2.91 -3.37 4.46
N ALA A 31 4.04 -3.50 5.15
CA ALA A 31 5.09 -2.49 5.16
C ALA A 31 6.34 -3.04 4.50
N LEU A 32 6.97 -2.24 3.65
CA LEU A 32 8.23 -2.53 2.97
C LEU A 32 9.22 -1.41 3.29
N LEU A 33 10.27 -1.75 4.02
CA LEU A 33 11.32 -0.85 4.48
C LEU A 33 12.55 -1.03 3.59
N PRO A 34 12.89 -0.04 2.75
CA PRO A 34 14.12 -0.11 1.95
C PRO A 34 15.34 -0.33 2.82
N ASN A 35 16.33 -1.08 2.32
CA ASN A 35 17.60 -1.27 2.99
C ASN A 35 18.31 0.09 3.20
N GLU A 36 19.27 0.15 4.11
CA GLU A 36 19.92 1.43 4.49
C GLU A 36 20.63 2.11 3.32
N ASP A 37 21.10 1.34 2.36
CA ASP A 37 21.77 1.80 1.13
C ASP A 37 20.81 2.12 -0.02
N VAL A 38 19.50 1.91 0.17
CA VAL A 38 18.46 2.11 -0.85
C VAL A 38 17.56 3.27 -0.46
N SER A 39 17.52 4.33 -1.27
CA SER A 39 16.57 5.42 -1.03
C SER A 39 15.14 4.98 -1.30
N LEU A 40 14.17 5.56 -0.57
CA LEU A 40 12.75 5.31 -0.82
C LEU A 40 12.37 5.59 -2.29
N ALA A 41 12.91 6.66 -2.89
CA ALA A 41 12.64 7.02 -4.27
C ALA A 41 13.15 5.98 -5.26
N ASP A 42 14.33 5.41 -5.02
CA ASP A 42 14.89 4.36 -5.89
C ASP A 42 14.15 3.03 -5.70
N TYR A 43 13.73 2.72 -4.47
CA TYR A 43 12.90 1.55 -4.23
C TYR A 43 11.53 1.66 -4.93
N VAL A 44 10.86 2.81 -4.86
CA VAL A 44 9.59 3.05 -5.57
C VAL A 44 9.79 2.93 -7.09
N LYS A 45 10.90 3.44 -7.64
CA LYS A 45 11.24 3.24 -9.07
C LYS A 45 11.44 1.76 -9.40
N THR A 46 12.10 1.01 -8.52
CA THR A 46 12.31 -0.43 -8.71
C THR A 46 10.97 -1.17 -8.75
N LEU A 47 10.06 -0.87 -7.82
CA LEU A 47 8.71 -1.44 -7.84
C LEU A 47 7.93 -1.05 -9.11
N ALA A 48 7.99 0.22 -9.53
CA ALA A 48 7.30 0.71 -10.72
C ALA A 48 7.82 0.09 -12.03
N ASN A 49 9.11 -0.27 -12.08
CA ASN A 49 9.74 -0.93 -13.22
C ASN A 49 9.62 -2.46 -13.18
N THR A 50 9.15 -3.02 -12.08
CA THR A 50 8.91 -4.46 -11.93
C THR A 50 7.55 -4.82 -12.53
N ALA A 51 7.50 -5.91 -13.30
CA ALA A 51 6.25 -6.39 -13.88
C ALA A 51 5.19 -6.60 -12.78
N PRO A 52 3.94 -6.12 -12.95
CA PRO A 52 2.90 -6.18 -11.93
C PRO A 52 2.69 -7.58 -11.33
N GLU A 53 2.78 -8.63 -12.15
CA GLU A 53 2.61 -10.02 -11.72
C GLU A 53 3.70 -10.45 -10.73
N LYS A 54 4.93 -9.93 -10.90
CA LYS A 54 6.05 -10.21 -9.98
C LYS A 54 5.85 -9.51 -8.64
N VAL A 55 5.36 -8.27 -8.67
CA VAL A 55 5.03 -7.51 -7.45
C VAL A 55 3.91 -8.22 -6.69
N VAL A 56 2.82 -8.58 -7.36
CA VAL A 56 1.71 -9.33 -6.75
C VAL A 56 2.20 -10.67 -6.19
N LYS A 57 3.02 -11.41 -6.93
CA LYS A 57 3.60 -12.67 -6.45
C LYS A 57 4.44 -12.46 -5.19
N MET A 58 5.27 -11.44 -5.13
CA MET A 58 6.04 -11.07 -3.93
C MET A 58 5.10 -10.82 -2.75
N LEU A 59 4.08 -9.98 -2.95
CA LEU A 59 3.11 -9.63 -1.91
C LEU A 59 2.25 -10.82 -1.43
N THR A 60 2.00 -11.81 -2.28
CA THR A 60 1.18 -12.99 -1.95
C THR A 60 1.97 -14.17 -1.38
N SER A 61 3.30 -14.13 -1.46
CA SER A 61 4.18 -15.24 -1.05
C SER A 61 5.23 -14.80 -0.01
N PRO A 62 4.81 -14.29 1.16
CA PRO A 62 5.76 -13.95 2.22
C PRO A 62 6.45 -15.22 2.76
N GLN A 63 7.62 -15.04 3.34
CA GLN A 63 8.27 -16.08 4.14
C GLN A 63 7.49 -16.27 5.45
N SER A 64 7.16 -17.52 5.78
CA SER A 64 6.51 -17.85 7.05
C SER A 64 7.56 -17.88 8.17
N THR A 65 7.88 -16.71 8.70
CA THR A 65 8.92 -16.49 9.70
C THR A 65 8.41 -15.50 10.74
N SER A 66 8.74 -15.70 12.02
CA SER A 66 8.41 -14.74 13.07
C SER A 66 9.10 -13.40 12.84
N VAL A 67 8.32 -12.34 12.94
CA VAL A 67 8.79 -10.96 12.77
C VAL A 67 8.43 -10.13 14.00
N GLN A 68 9.43 -9.56 14.64
CA GLN A 68 9.22 -8.50 15.60
C GLN A 68 9.06 -7.19 14.85
N ALA A 69 7.82 -6.78 14.63
CA ALA A 69 7.50 -5.56 13.90
C ALA A 69 7.39 -4.36 14.85
N THR A 70 8.05 -3.27 14.48
CA THR A 70 7.94 -1.98 15.19
C THR A 70 7.58 -0.91 14.16
N MET A 71 6.47 -0.19 14.38
CA MET A 71 5.97 0.81 13.42
C MET A 71 5.55 2.10 14.13
N PRO A 72 5.72 3.27 13.49
CA PRO A 72 5.21 4.54 14.01
C PRO A 72 3.70 4.61 13.88
N LYS A 73 3.07 5.49 14.65
CA LYS A 73 1.77 6.04 14.30
C LYS A 73 1.99 7.09 13.21
N PHE A 74 1.09 7.13 12.26
CA PHE A 74 1.11 8.17 11.25
C PHE A 74 -0.28 8.44 10.71
N GLY A 75 -0.48 9.63 10.18
CA GLY A 75 -1.69 10.01 9.49
C GLY A 75 -1.41 11.21 8.62
N TYR A 76 -1.97 11.22 7.42
CA TYR A 76 -1.88 12.34 6.51
C TYR A 76 -2.99 12.34 5.48
N ASP A 77 -3.24 13.52 4.94
CA ASP A 77 -4.05 13.74 3.76
C ASP A 77 -3.15 13.88 2.54
N PHE A 78 -3.60 13.33 1.43
CA PHE A 78 -2.93 13.49 0.14
C PHE A 78 -3.95 13.94 -0.90
N GLU A 79 -3.58 14.94 -1.69
CA GLU A 79 -4.39 15.47 -2.77
C GLU A 79 -3.53 15.63 -4.02
N LEU A 80 -4.03 15.13 -5.15
CA LEU A 80 -3.36 15.23 -6.44
C LEU A 80 -4.36 15.44 -7.56
N ARG A 81 -4.09 16.43 -8.43
CA ARG A 81 -4.80 16.59 -9.71
C ARG A 81 -4.23 15.60 -10.71
N LEU A 82 -5.07 14.71 -11.23
CA LEU A 82 -4.64 13.61 -12.10
C LEU A 82 -4.72 13.93 -13.59
N ASN A 83 -5.18 15.11 -14.00
CA ASN A 83 -5.40 15.45 -15.42
C ASN A 83 -4.18 15.11 -16.30
N ASP A 84 -3.02 15.68 -16.00
CA ASP A 84 -1.82 15.52 -16.81
C ASP A 84 -1.32 14.06 -16.83
N ILE A 85 -1.44 13.37 -15.70
CA ILE A 85 -1.06 11.95 -15.57
C ILE A 85 -1.97 11.09 -16.45
N LEU A 86 -3.29 11.30 -16.38
CA LEU A 86 -4.26 10.54 -17.17
C LEU A 86 -4.14 10.81 -18.66
N ILE A 87 -3.86 12.07 -19.04
CA ILE A 87 -3.56 12.44 -20.42
C ILE A 87 -2.31 11.72 -20.93
N ALA A 88 -1.23 11.71 -20.13
CA ALA A 88 0.01 11.00 -20.45
C ALA A 88 -0.19 9.48 -20.56
N LEU A 89 -1.13 8.91 -19.81
CA LEU A 89 -1.54 7.50 -19.88
C LEU A 89 -2.47 7.19 -21.08
N GLY A 90 -2.75 8.17 -21.96
CA GLY A 90 -3.52 7.96 -23.17
C GLY A 90 -4.99 8.37 -23.12
N LEU A 91 -5.47 8.94 -22.01
CA LEU A 91 -6.86 9.39 -21.85
C LEU A 91 -7.12 10.81 -22.37
N SER A 92 -6.30 11.29 -23.32
CA SER A 92 -6.34 12.68 -23.81
C SER A 92 -7.72 13.11 -24.35
N ASP A 93 -8.42 12.22 -25.04
CA ASP A 93 -9.72 12.54 -25.66
C ASP A 93 -10.81 12.82 -24.63
N ALA A 94 -10.77 12.16 -23.47
CA ALA A 94 -11.75 12.38 -22.40
C ALA A 94 -11.71 13.80 -21.80
N PHE A 95 -10.55 14.46 -21.88
CA PHE A 95 -10.32 15.83 -21.41
C PHE A 95 -10.52 16.89 -22.50
N ASN A 96 -10.78 16.48 -23.74
CA ASN A 96 -10.96 17.39 -24.87
C ASN A 96 -12.43 17.60 -25.16
N ALA A 97 -12.91 18.84 -25.02
CA ALA A 97 -14.33 19.20 -25.24
C ALA A 97 -14.85 18.82 -26.64
N SER A 98 -13.97 18.78 -27.66
CA SER A 98 -14.34 18.44 -29.04
C SER A 98 -14.27 16.96 -29.37
N LYS A 99 -13.53 16.16 -28.57
CA LYS A 99 -13.25 14.74 -28.84
C LYS A 99 -13.89 13.78 -27.83
N ALA A 100 -14.17 14.25 -26.61
CA ALA A 100 -14.75 13.42 -25.57
C ALA A 100 -16.08 12.79 -26.04
N ASN A 101 -16.28 11.52 -25.72
CA ASN A 101 -17.54 10.83 -25.96
C ASN A 101 -18.07 10.24 -24.64
N LEU A 102 -18.72 11.09 -23.87
CA LEU A 102 -19.38 10.73 -22.61
C LEU A 102 -20.90 10.64 -22.76
N SER A 103 -21.41 10.43 -23.97
CA SER A 103 -22.84 10.39 -24.29
C SER A 103 -23.63 9.32 -23.52
N LYS A 104 -22.94 8.27 -23.01
CA LYS A 104 -23.54 7.24 -22.13
C LYS A 104 -23.80 7.73 -20.70
N LEU A 105 -23.10 8.78 -20.26
CA LEU A 105 -23.31 9.39 -18.93
C LEU A 105 -24.45 10.42 -18.96
N GLY A 106 -24.64 11.10 -20.09
CA GLY A 106 -25.66 12.12 -20.23
C GLY A 106 -25.43 13.04 -21.43
N LYS A 107 -26.26 14.11 -21.48
CA LYS A 107 -26.16 15.20 -22.48
C LYS A 107 -26.38 16.52 -21.78
N CYS A 108 -25.67 17.56 -22.24
CA CYS A 108 -25.96 18.92 -21.78
C CYS A 108 -27.25 19.44 -22.41
N SER A 109 -28.03 20.22 -21.66
CA SER A 109 -29.30 20.78 -22.11
C SER A 109 -29.12 21.81 -23.24
N ASP A 110 -27.97 22.44 -23.32
CA ASP A 110 -27.59 23.43 -24.33
C ASP A 110 -26.97 22.80 -25.61
N GLY A 111 -26.88 21.44 -25.66
CA GLY A 111 -26.28 20.71 -26.77
C GLY A 111 -24.77 20.70 -26.78
N SER A 112 -24.11 21.27 -25.78
CA SER A 112 -22.65 21.20 -25.66
C SER A 112 -22.19 19.78 -25.33
N ASN A 113 -20.93 19.47 -25.66
CA ASN A 113 -20.36 18.15 -25.40
C ASN A 113 -19.89 18.02 -23.95
N LEU A 114 -20.13 16.86 -23.36
CA LEU A 114 -19.60 16.52 -22.04
C LEU A 114 -18.14 16.06 -22.15
N TYR A 115 -17.30 16.62 -21.31
CA TYR A 115 -15.89 16.23 -21.18
C TYR A 115 -15.45 16.30 -19.72
N ILE A 116 -14.33 15.69 -19.37
CA ILE A 116 -13.75 15.75 -18.02
C ILE A 116 -12.94 17.05 -17.91
N SER A 117 -13.38 17.97 -17.07
CA SER A 117 -12.64 19.22 -16.80
C SER A 117 -11.52 19.00 -15.78
N GLU A 118 -11.79 18.19 -14.76
CA GLU A 118 -10.84 17.93 -13.68
C GLU A 118 -11.07 16.55 -13.07
N VAL A 119 -9.95 15.88 -12.70
CA VAL A 119 -9.93 14.70 -11.85
C VAL A 119 -9.07 15.01 -10.62
N LEU A 120 -9.71 15.09 -9.48
CA LEU A 120 -9.05 15.34 -8.20
C LEU A 120 -9.06 14.06 -7.37
N HIS A 121 -7.87 13.55 -7.05
CA HIS A 121 -7.70 12.39 -6.20
C HIS A 121 -7.36 12.85 -4.78
N LYS A 122 -8.21 12.50 -3.82
CA LYS A 122 -7.99 12.79 -2.40
C LYS A 122 -8.00 11.50 -1.61
N THR A 123 -7.02 11.32 -0.75
CA THR A 123 -6.93 10.19 0.16
C THR A 123 -6.61 10.66 1.57
N HIS A 124 -7.10 9.91 2.55
CA HIS A 124 -6.76 10.05 3.95
C HIS A 124 -6.34 8.71 4.50
N ILE A 125 -5.28 8.67 5.28
CA ILE A 125 -4.88 7.50 6.05
C ILE A 125 -4.54 7.90 7.47
N GLU A 126 -4.94 7.07 8.43
CA GLU A 126 -4.58 7.17 9.84
C GLU A 126 -4.28 5.77 10.37
N VAL A 127 -3.09 5.59 10.93
CA VAL A 127 -2.61 4.32 11.50
C VAL A 127 -2.19 4.53 12.94
N ASP A 128 -2.90 3.87 13.86
CA ASP A 128 -2.68 3.94 15.30
C ASP A 128 -2.71 2.54 15.95
N GLU A 129 -2.71 2.46 17.29
CA GLU A 129 -2.76 1.19 18.02
C GLU A 129 -4.06 0.41 17.83
N ARG A 130 -5.14 1.07 17.39
CA ARG A 130 -6.44 0.45 17.13
C ARG A 130 -6.51 -0.13 15.71
N GLY A 131 -5.47 0.07 14.95
CA GLY A 131 -5.35 -0.33 13.54
C GLY A 131 -5.32 0.86 12.60
N THR A 132 -5.42 0.60 11.32
CA THR A 132 -5.86 1.60 10.37
C THR A 132 -7.34 1.80 10.64
N LYS A 133 -7.88 3.01 10.59
CA LYS A 133 -9.28 3.30 10.96
C LYS A 133 -10.26 2.53 10.09
N ALA A 134 -10.30 1.25 10.30
CA ALA A 134 -11.19 0.24 9.72
C ALA A 134 -10.99 -1.10 10.44
N GLY A 135 -11.16 -1.17 11.77
CA GLY A 135 -11.44 -2.45 12.43
C GLY A 135 -10.35 -3.04 13.31
N ALA A 136 -10.85 -3.60 14.35
CA ALA A 136 -10.27 -4.09 15.57
C ALA A 136 -9.17 -5.16 15.45
N VAL A 137 -8.22 -5.09 16.37
CA VAL A 137 -7.19 -6.10 16.63
C VAL A 137 -7.82 -7.37 17.20
N THR A 138 -7.59 -8.50 16.55
CA THR A 138 -7.72 -9.81 17.20
C THR A 138 -6.38 -10.52 17.10
N SER A 139 -5.67 -10.63 18.22
CA SER A 139 -4.51 -11.49 18.33
C SER A 139 -4.99 -12.94 18.35
N VAL A 140 -4.75 -13.67 17.28
CA VAL A 140 -4.87 -15.14 17.31
C VAL A 140 -3.57 -15.66 17.93
N ALA A 141 -3.67 -16.12 19.19
CA ALA A 141 -2.61 -16.89 19.79
C ALA A 141 -2.58 -18.27 19.13
N VAL A 142 -1.67 -18.49 18.22
CA VAL A 142 -1.32 -19.82 17.75
C VAL A 142 -0.37 -20.39 18.79
N ASN A 143 -0.81 -21.40 19.55
CA ASN A 143 0.05 -22.19 20.38
C ASN A 143 0.98 -22.99 19.48
N ALA A 144 2.22 -22.55 19.35
CA ALA A 144 3.27 -23.33 18.73
C ALA A 144 3.67 -24.43 19.71
N GLU A 145 3.56 -25.69 19.29
CA GLU A 145 4.28 -26.78 19.93
C GLU A 145 5.76 -26.42 19.94
N ALA A 146 6.43 -26.62 21.08
CA ALA A 146 7.82 -26.25 21.28
C ALA A 146 8.71 -26.91 20.22
N SER A 147 9.13 -26.13 19.24
CA SER A 147 10.18 -26.53 18.32
C SER A 147 11.49 -26.62 19.09
N MET A 148 12.19 -27.73 18.95
CA MET A 148 13.50 -27.98 19.59
C MET A 148 14.63 -27.11 19.00
N TYR A 149 14.35 -26.27 18.03
CA TYR A 149 15.30 -25.34 17.44
C TYR A 149 14.87 -23.89 17.78
N PRO A 150 15.82 -22.99 18.08
CA PRO A 150 15.52 -21.58 18.27
C PRO A 150 14.81 -21.04 17.02
N GLU A 151 13.61 -20.50 17.20
CA GLU A 151 12.89 -19.81 16.11
C GLU A 151 13.72 -18.58 15.71
N GLU A 152 14.11 -18.47 14.43
CA GLU A 152 14.76 -17.27 13.91
C GLU A 152 13.72 -16.15 13.88
N ILE A 153 13.92 -15.13 14.72
CA ILE A 153 13.03 -13.96 14.77
C ILE A 153 13.68 -12.87 13.93
N LYS A 154 13.01 -12.45 12.86
CA LYS A 154 13.39 -11.27 12.08
C LYS A 154 12.92 -10.02 12.78
N GLU A 155 13.68 -8.94 12.70
CA GLU A 155 13.30 -7.64 13.22
C GLU A 155 13.08 -6.65 12.06
N VAL A 156 11.93 -5.97 12.06
CA VAL A 156 11.64 -4.90 11.11
C VAL A 156 11.13 -3.69 11.88
N THR A 157 11.95 -2.65 11.94
CA THR A 157 11.64 -1.39 12.62
C THR A 157 11.49 -0.28 11.59
N LEU A 158 10.27 0.24 11.44
CA LEU A 158 9.97 1.32 10.50
C LEU A 158 10.41 2.67 11.09
N ASP A 159 11.71 2.90 11.12
CA ASP A 159 12.38 4.07 11.72
C ASP A 159 12.92 5.06 10.66
N ARG A 160 12.74 4.74 9.40
CA ARG A 160 13.12 5.55 8.22
C ARG A 160 12.04 5.43 7.14
N PRO A 161 12.11 6.22 6.04
CA PRO A 161 11.08 6.21 4.99
C PRO A 161 10.75 4.82 4.46
N PHE A 162 9.46 4.50 4.37
CA PHE A 162 8.97 3.17 3.96
C PHE A 162 7.74 3.25 3.04
N VAL A 163 7.48 2.18 2.30
CA VAL A 163 6.25 1.97 1.53
C VAL A 163 5.27 1.17 2.37
N TYR A 164 3.99 1.50 2.29
CA TYR A 164 2.92 0.67 2.85
C TYR A 164 1.85 0.38 1.81
N ILE A 165 1.17 -0.75 2.00
CA ILE A 165 0.12 -1.23 1.10
C ILE A 165 -1.02 -1.77 1.97
N ILE A 166 -2.26 -1.35 1.68
CA ILE A 166 -3.45 -2.07 2.15
C ILE A 166 -3.82 -3.05 1.05
N PHE A 167 -3.87 -4.33 1.39
CA PHE A 167 -3.96 -5.42 0.44
C PHE A 167 -5.22 -6.28 0.71
N ASP A 168 -5.99 -6.57 -0.32
CA ASP A 168 -7.10 -7.53 -0.26
C ASP A 168 -6.53 -8.94 -0.54
N ASN A 169 -6.51 -9.77 0.49
CA ASN A 169 -5.95 -11.11 0.44
C ASN A 169 -6.80 -12.07 -0.41
N GLU A 170 -8.11 -11.83 -0.55
CA GLU A 170 -9.01 -12.68 -1.34
C GLU A 170 -8.80 -12.45 -2.84
N THR A 171 -8.71 -11.18 -3.25
CA THR A 171 -8.56 -10.82 -4.66
C THR A 171 -7.10 -10.66 -5.08
N SER A 172 -6.16 -10.74 -4.13
CA SER A 172 -4.72 -10.48 -4.35
C SER A 172 -4.47 -9.11 -4.98
N THR A 173 -5.20 -8.09 -4.51
CA THR A 173 -5.17 -6.75 -5.10
C THR A 173 -4.75 -5.71 -4.08
N PRO A 174 -3.77 -4.84 -4.38
CA PRO A 174 -3.51 -3.66 -3.59
C PRO A 174 -4.67 -2.66 -3.77
N ILE A 175 -5.32 -2.27 -2.66
CA ILE A 175 -6.42 -1.28 -2.68
C ILE A 175 -5.97 0.11 -2.27
N PHE A 176 -4.84 0.20 -1.58
CA PHE A 176 -4.21 1.46 -1.20
C PHE A 176 -2.69 1.28 -1.17
N ILE A 177 -1.96 2.21 -1.76
CA ILE A 177 -0.49 2.23 -1.75
C ILE A 177 -0.06 3.64 -1.37
N GLY A 178 0.89 3.73 -0.46
CA GLY A 178 1.46 5.01 -0.07
C GLY A 178 2.87 4.87 0.50
N SER A 179 3.47 5.99 0.81
CA SER A 179 4.78 6.04 1.44
C SER A 179 4.78 7.05 2.58
N VAL A 180 5.52 6.72 3.62
CA VAL A 180 5.82 7.64 4.73
C VAL A 180 7.25 8.11 4.54
N THR A 181 7.42 9.42 4.33
CA THR A 181 8.72 10.04 4.05
C THR A 181 9.32 10.71 5.27
N ASP A 182 8.48 11.12 6.22
CA ASP A 182 8.91 11.75 7.47
C ASP A 182 8.30 10.99 8.65
N ILE A 183 9.17 10.50 9.52
CA ILE A 183 8.79 9.78 10.72
C ILE A 183 9.05 10.71 11.90
N GLN A 184 8.00 11.35 12.39
CA GLN A 184 8.09 12.12 13.64
C GLN A 184 8.40 11.15 14.79
N LYS A 185 9.57 11.33 15.38
CA LYS A 185 10.04 10.56 16.54
C LYS A 185 9.37 10.98 17.83
#